data_a85a3b590626987ac5418ff2c1beb95e
#
_entry.id   a85a3b590626987ac5418ff2c1beb95e
#
_cell.length_a   1.000
_cell.length_b   1.000
_cell.length_c   1.000
_cell.angle_alpha   90.00
_cell.angle_beta   90.00
_cell.angle_gamma   90.00
#
_symmetry.space_group_name_H-M   'P 1'
#
loop_
_entity.id
_entity.type
_entity.pdbx_description
1 polymer ?
#
loop_
_entity_poly.entity_id
_entity_poly.type
_entity_poly.pdbx_seq_one_letter_code
_entity_poly.pdbx_strand_id
1 'polypeptide(L)'
;MTFWSILRQRCWGLVLVVAGVCVITFIISHLIPGDPARLLAGDRASEEIVENIRQQLGLNQPLYVQFARYVSDVFQGDLGISIRTGRPVMEELRVFFPATLELAFCSLLLALVIGIPLGILSAVWRNRWLDHLVRLMAITGISTPAFWLGLGVIVLFYGHLQMLPGGGRLDDWLDPPTHVTGFYLIDALLEGNGEVFFNALQHLILPSLTLAFVHLGIVARQIRSAMLEQLSEDYIRTAKASGLPGWYIVLCYALPNALIPSITVLGLALGDLLYGAVLTETVFAWPGMGAWVVTSIQALDFPAVMGFAVVVSFAYVLVNLVVDLLYLWVDPRIGRGGAE
;
A
#
# COMPACT_ATOMS: atom_id res chain seq x y z
N MET A 1 -14.09 23.14 -9.37
CA MET A 1 -13.40 23.28 -8.04
C MET A 1 -12.00 23.81 -8.28
N THR A 2 -11.53 24.79 -7.50
CA THR A 2 -10.16 25.29 -7.61
C THR A 2 -9.20 24.34 -6.88
N PHE A 3 -7.94 24.25 -7.32
CA PHE A 3 -6.88 23.48 -6.65
C PHE A 3 -6.90 23.67 -5.12
N TRP A 4 -7.02 24.91 -4.66
CA TRP A 4 -7.09 25.27 -3.24
C TRP A 4 -8.31 24.71 -2.51
N SER A 5 -9.47 24.60 -3.18
CA SER A 5 -10.68 24.04 -2.55
C SER A 5 -10.53 22.54 -2.31
N ILE A 6 -9.93 21.82 -3.27
CA ILE A 6 -9.65 20.40 -3.14
C ILE A 6 -8.60 20.17 -2.03
N LEU A 7 -7.51 20.92 -2.05
CA LEU A 7 -6.46 20.80 -1.02
C LEU A 7 -7.06 21.02 0.38
N ARG A 8 -7.83 22.09 0.56
CA ARG A 8 -8.49 22.39 1.86
C ARG A 8 -9.44 21.27 2.28
N GLN A 9 -10.26 20.75 1.36
CA GLN A 9 -11.20 19.68 1.66
C GLN A 9 -10.46 18.39 2.04
N ARG A 10 -9.34 18.08 1.38
CA ARG A 10 -8.53 16.90 1.68
C ARG A 10 -7.74 17.05 2.98
N CYS A 11 -7.23 18.25 3.30
CA CYS A 11 -6.63 18.50 4.61
C CYS A 11 -7.62 18.33 5.75
N TRP A 12 -8.86 18.80 5.61
CA TRP A 12 -9.92 18.54 6.58
C TRP A 12 -10.26 17.05 6.68
N GLY A 13 -10.35 16.35 5.55
CA GLY A 13 -10.53 14.91 5.52
C GLY A 13 -9.41 14.16 6.25
N LEU A 14 -8.15 14.57 6.04
CA LEU A 14 -7.00 14.01 6.75
C LEU A 14 -7.16 14.16 8.28
N VAL A 15 -7.46 15.38 8.74
CA VAL A 15 -7.64 15.63 10.17
C VAL A 15 -8.76 14.76 10.76
N LEU A 16 -9.88 14.65 10.07
CA LEU A 16 -11.01 13.82 10.52
C LEU A 16 -10.67 12.33 10.55
N VAL A 17 -9.97 11.82 9.51
CA VAL A 17 -9.55 10.41 9.46
C VAL A 17 -8.56 10.11 10.58
N VAL A 18 -7.51 10.92 10.73
CA VAL A 18 -6.50 10.73 11.77
C VAL A 18 -7.14 10.84 13.17
N ALA A 19 -8.01 11.82 13.40
CA ALA A 19 -8.74 11.95 14.66
C ALA A 19 -9.61 10.72 14.94
N GLY A 20 -10.35 10.23 13.94
CA GLY A 20 -11.15 9.01 14.06
C GLY A 20 -10.31 7.77 14.38
N VAL A 21 -9.16 7.62 13.73
CA VAL A 21 -8.20 6.55 14.01
C VAL A 21 -7.64 6.67 15.42
N CYS A 22 -7.25 7.87 15.86
CA CYS A 22 -6.79 8.10 17.24
C CYS A 22 -7.87 7.71 18.27
N VAL A 23 -9.13 8.05 18.03
CA VAL A 23 -10.25 7.66 18.93
C VAL A 23 -10.40 6.13 18.97
N ILE A 24 -10.45 5.49 17.81
CA ILE A 24 -10.64 4.03 17.71
C ILE A 24 -9.46 3.28 18.35
N THR A 25 -8.23 3.64 18.02
CA THR A 25 -7.03 2.98 18.56
C THR A 25 -6.91 3.20 20.07
N PHE A 26 -7.20 4.40 20.56
CA PHE A 26 -7.22 4.69 21.99
C PHE A 26 -8.26 3.86 22.72
N ILE A 27 -9.49 3.75 22.20
CA ILE A 27 -10.54 2.92 22.79
C ILE A 27 -10.11 1.45 22.81
N ILE A 28 -9.61 0.93 21.69
CA ILE A 28 -9.17 -0.47 21.57
C ILE A 28 -8.05 -0.76 22.59
N SER A 29 -7.05 0.13 22.70
CA SER A 29 -5.94 -0.06 23.62
C SER A 29 -6.35 -0.12 25.10
N HIS A 30 -7.49 0.51 25.46
CA HIS A 30 -8.04 0.48 26.82
C HIS A 30 -9.07 -0.64 27.06
N LEU A 31 -9.60 -1.23 25.97
CA LEU A 31 -10.55 -2.37 26.08
C LEU A 31 -9.82 -3.72 26.18
N ILE A 32 -8.61 -3.81 25.65
CA ILE A 32 -7.85 -5.06 25.70
C ILE A 32 -7.32 -5.25 27.13
N PRO A 33 -7.57 -6.42 27.77
CA PRO A 33 -7.08 -6.68 29.09
C PRO A 33 -5.56 -6.76 29.12
N GLY A 34 -4.94 -5.87 29.86
CA GLY A 34 -3.48 -5.77 30.03
C GLY A 34 -3.13 -4.47 30.76
N ASP A 35 -2.13 -4.50 31.61
CA ASP A 35 -1.56 -3.31 32.24
C ASP A 35 -0.29 -2.90 31.47
N PRO A 36 -0.33 -1.81 30.66
CA PRO A 36 0.84 -1.37 29.90
C PRO A 36 2.06 -1.08 30.78
N ALA A 37 1.84 -0.62 32.03
CA ALA A 37 2.93 -0.38 32.97
C ALA A 37 3.59 -1.70 33.41
N ARG A 38 2.80 -2.74 33.62
CA ARG A 38 3.31 -4.08 33.96
C ARG A 38 4.06 -4.70 32.78
N LEU A 39 3.54 -4.57 31.55
CA LEU A 39 4.21 -5.08 30.34
C LEU A 39 5.57 -4.42 30.12
N LEU A 40 5.68 -3.11 30.35
CA LEU A 40 6.96 -2.37 30.24
C LEU A 40 7.92 -2.70 31.38
N ALA A 41 7.41 -2.86 32.61
CA ALA A 41 8.23 -3.22 33.78
C ALA A 41 8.78 -4.65 33.70
N GLY A 42 8.05 -5.55 32.99
CA GLY A 42 8.31 -6.98 32.96
C GLY A 42 7.71 -7.73 34.12
N ASP A 43 7.50 -9.03 33.94
CA ASP A 43 6.78 -9.90 34.89
C ASP A 43 7.39 -9.98 36.30
N ARG A 44 8.70 -9.71 36.43
CA ARG A 44 9.46 -9.80 37.69
C ARG A 44 9.65 -8.45 38.39
N ALA A 45 9.11 -7.36 37.83
CA ALA A 45 9.26 -6.04 38.45
C ALA A 45 8.47 -5.94 39.77
N SER A 46 9.00 -5.18 40.73
CA SER A 46 8.28 -4.87 41.97
C SER A 46 7.09 -3.96 41.69
N GLU A 47 6.05 -4.00 42.52
CA GLU A 47 4.88 -3.13 42.41
C GLU A 47 5.26 -1.62 42.41
N GLU A 48 6.33 -1.27 43.13
CA GLU A 48 6.84 0.11 43.15
C GLU A 48 7.36 0.56 41.81
N ILE A 49 8.08 -0.31 41.06
CA ILE A 49 8.54 -0.01 39.68
C ILE A 49 7.36 0.14 38.74
N VAL A 50 6.39 -0.77 38.84
CA VAL A 50 5.17 -0.72 38.00
C VAL A 50 4.40 0.58 38.25
N GLU A 51 4.21 0.98 39.50
CA GLU A 51 3.50 2.21 39.87
C GLU A 51 4.24 3.46 39.39
N ASN A 52 5.57 3.49 39.48
CA ASN A 52 6.39 4.58 38.94
C ASN A 52 6.21 4.70 37.42
N ILE A 53 6.24 3.59 36.68
CA ILE A 53 6.00 3.59 35.23
C ILE A 53 4.56 4.04 34.92
N ARG A 54 3.56 3.59 35.70
CA ARG A 54 2.17 4.01 35.52
C ARG A 54 2.00 5.52 35.71
N GLN A 55 2.70 6.11 36.69
CA GLN A 55 2.71 7.55 36.89
C GLN A 55 3.44 8.31 35.76
N GLN A 56 4.58 7.80 35.30
CA GLN A 56 5.32 8.41 34.19
C GLN A 56 4.52 8.42 32.89
N LEU A 57 3.81 7.33 32.60
CA LEU A 57 2.92 7.23 31.44
C LEU A 57 1.60 7.99 31.61
N GLY A 58 1.31 8.48 32.84
CA GLY A 58 0.07 9.20 33.14
C GLY A 58 -1.17 8.31 33.12
N LEU A 59 -1.03 6.99 33.30
CA LEU A 59 -2.16 6.05 33.27
C LEU A 59 -3.09 6.21 34.49
N ASN A 60 -2.65 6.90 35.52
CA ASN A 60 -3.48 7.26 36.69
C ASN A 60 -4.37 8.48 36.45
N GLN A 61 -4.23 9.13 35.30
CA GLN A 61 -5.05 10.29 34.94
C GLN A 61 -6.42 9.87 34.40
N PRO A 62 -7.44 10.75 34.44
CA PRO A 62 -8.71 10.48 33.75
C PRO A 62 -8.54 10.20 32.26
N LEU A 63 -9.36 9.33 31.67
CA LEU A 63 -9.24 8.90 30.27
C LEU A 63 -9.22 10.05 29.27
N TYR A 64 -10.00 11.13 29.51
CA TYR A 64 -10.00 12.30 28.62
C TYR A 64 -8.66 13.05 28.62
N VAL A 65 -7.92 13.03 29.76
CA VAL A 65 -6.57 13.64 29.85
C VAL A 65 -5.56 12.76 29.12
N GLN A 66 -5.62 11.43 29.30
CA GLN A 66 -4.78 10.49 28.58
C GLN A 66 -4.99 10.62 27.08
N PHE A 67 -6.24 10.68 26.61
CA PHE A 67 -6.57 10.88 25.20
C PHE A 67 -6.05 12.22 24.64
N ALA A 68 -6.26 13.33 25.37
CA ALA A 68 -5.76 14.63 24.94
C ALA A 68 -4.24 14.66 24.82
N ARG A 69 -3.52 14.00 25.74
CA ARG A 69 -2.07 13.84 25.70
C ARG A 69 -1.67 13.01 24.47
N TYR A 70 -2.26 11.85 24.29
CA TYR A 70 -2.00 10.98 23.14
C TYR A 70 -2.17 11.71 21.81
N VAL A 71 -3.26 12.44 21.64
CA VAL A 71 -3.50 13.25 20.42
C VAL A 71 -2.44 14.34 20.26
N SER A 72 -2.08 15.03 21.35
CA SER A 72 -1.00 16.05 21.31
C SER A 72 0.33 15.45 20.90
N ASP A 73 0.69 14.28 21.45
CA ASP A 73 1.96 13.60 21.15
C ASP A 73 1.99 13.13 19.68
N VAL A 74 0.89 12.58 19.16
CA VAL A 74 0.74 12.23 17.74
C VAL A 74 0.97 13.44 16.82
N PHE A 75 0.39 14.61 17.16
CA PHE A 75 0.62 15.83 16.37
C PHE A 75 2.05 16.35 16.43
N GLN A 76 2.79 16.03 17.47
CA GLN A 76 4.21 16.33 17.60
C GLN A 76 5.12 15.29 16.93
N GLY A 77 4.54 14.23 16.40
CA GLY A 77 5.26 13.11 15.77
C GLY A 77 5.81 12.10 16.77
N ASP A 78 5.40 12.17 18.04
CA ASP A 78 5.71 11.17 19.05
C ASP A 78 4.60 10.12 19.08
N LEU A 79 4.94 8.90 18.64
CA LEU A 79 4.04 7.74 18.62
C LEU A 79 4.28 6.81 19.82
N GLY A 80 5.08 7.27 20.79
CA GLY A 80 5.45 6.49 21.97
C GLY A 80 6.61 5.53 21.74
N ILE A 81 6.84 4.70 22.76
CA ILE A 81 7.92 3.72 22.80
C ILE A 81 7.33 2.32 22.69
N SER A 82 7.85 1.51 21.77
CA SER A 82 7.47 0.11 21.62
C SER A 82 7.75 -0.67 22.90
N ILE A 83 6.74 -1.37 23.41
CA ILE A 83 6.86 -2.21 24.60
C ILE A 83 7.80 -3.39 24.35
N ARG A 84 7.76 -3.93 23.12
CA ARG A 84 8.55 -5.10 22.70
C ARG A 84 10.03 -4.80 22.55
N THR A 85 10.37 -3.66 21.94
CA THR A 85 11.75 -3.36 21.52
C THR A 85 12.42 -2.30 22.38
N GLY A 86 11.64 -1.51 23.15
CA GLY A 86 12.14 -0.37 23.92
C GLY A 86 12.59 0.81 23.06
N ARG A 87 12.28 0.82 21.75
CA ARG A 87 12.66 1.89 20.81
C ARG A 87 11.48 2.80 20.51
N PRO A 88 11.73 4.07 20.11
CA PRO A 88 10.68 4.94 19.60
C PRO A 88 9.98 4.33 18.39
N VAL A 89 8.65 4.26 18.42
CA VAL A 89 7.82 3.68 17.34
C VAL A 89 8.07 4.38 16.00
N MET A 90 8.28 5.71 16.01
CA MET A 90 8.57 6.47 14.80
C MET A 90 9.89 6.04 14.15
N GLU A 91 10.91 5.68 14.93
CA GLU A 91 12.19 5.20 14.38
C GLU A 91 12.03 3.83 13.72
N GLU A 92 11.28 2.93 14.33
CA GLU A 92 10.99 1.62 13.75
C GLU A 92 10.18 1.76 12.45
N LEU A 93 9.14 2.59 12.45
CA LEU A 93 8.35 2.85 11.26
C LEU A 93 9.18 3.44 10.10
N ARG A 94 10.17 4.28 10.39
CA ARG A 94 11.09 4.79 9.34
C ARG A 94 11.89 3.69 8.65
N VAL A 95 12.13 2.58 9.32
CA VAL A 95 12.84 1.43 8.74
C VAL A 95 11.88 0.52 7.96
N PHE A 96 10.71 0.21 8.53
CA PHE A 96 9.78 -0.76 7.95
C PHE A 96 8.85 -0.16 6.87
N PHE A 97 8.50 1.12 6.97
CA PHE A 97 7.61 1.79 6.01
C PHE A 97 8.15 1.81 4.57
N PRO A 98 9.42 2.16 4.31
CA PRO A 98 9.96 2.11 2.95
C PRO A 98 9.90 0.72 2.33
N ALA A 99 10.09 -0.34 3.13
CA ALA A 99 10.02 -1.72 2.63
C ALA A 99 8.62 -2.08 2.12
N THR A 100 7.57 -1.70 2.86
CA THR A 100 6.18 -1.88 2.42
C THR A 100 5.87 -1.04 1.18
N LEU A 101 6.34 0.21 1.14
CA LEU A 101 6.15 1.07 -0.04
C LEU A 101 6.83 0.53 -1.29
N GLU A 102 8.07 0.03 -1.17
CA GLU A 102 8.81 -0.58 -2.27
C GLU A 102 8.04 -1.77 -2.85
N LEU A 103 7.58 -2.67 -2.00
CA LEU A 103 6.77 -3.82 -2.38
C LEU A 103 5.44 -3.38 -3.04
N ALA A 104 4.72 -2.45 -2.43
CA ALA A 104 3.45 -1.94 -2.97
C ALA A 104 3.63 -1.26 -4.33
N PHE A 105 4.68 -0.45 -4.47
CA PHE A 105 4.96 0.27 -5.72
C PHE A 105 5.34 -0.69 -6.85
N CYS A 106 6.22 -1.65 -6.59
CA CYS A 106 6.61 -2.67 -7.57
C CYS A 106 5.44 -3.56 -7.96
N SER A 107 4.60 -3.94 -7.00
CA SER A 107 3.38 -4.72 -7.27
C SER A 107 2.39 -3.95 -8.14
N LEU A 108 2.15 -2.67 -7.84
CA LEU A 108 1.30 -1.81 -8.66
C LEU A 108 1.86 -1.65 -10.06
N LEU A 109 3.17 -1.37 -10.18
CA LEU A 109 3.83 -1.22 -11.48
C LEU A 109 3.66 -2.48 -12.34
N LEU A 110 3.87 -3.66 -11.78
CA LEU A 110 3.64 -4.93 -12.46
C LEU A 110 2.18 -5.10 -12.88
N ALA A 111 1.23 -4.79 -11.97
CA ALA A 111 -0.20 -4.86 -12.28
C ALA A 111 -0.59 -3.92 -13.43
N LEU A 112 0.00 -2.73 -13.51
CA LEU A 112 -0.23 -1.76 -14.57
C LEU A 112 0.41 -2.20 -15.90
N VAL A 113 1.70 -2.57 -15.87
CA VAL A 113 2.47 -2.96 -17.06
C VAL A 113 1.86 -4.20 -17.74
N ILE A 114 1.29 -5.11 -16.97
CA ILE A 114 0.63 -6.32 -17.51
C ILE A 114 -0.88 -6.08 -17.71
N GLY A 115 -1.55 -5.48 -16.74
CA GLY A 115 -3.01 -5.34 -16.73
C GLY A 115 -3.55 -4.39 -17.79
N ILE A 116 -2.86 -3.26 -18.05
CA ILE A 116 -3.29 -2.32 -19.08
C ILE A 116 -3.26 -2.96 -20.48
N PRO A 117 -2.14 -3.56 -20.95
CA PRO A 117 -2.13 -4.27 -22.23
C PRO A 117 -3.16 -5.39 -22.33
N LEU A 118 -3.33 -6.20 -21.28
CA LEU A 118 -4.33 -7.26 -21.25
C LEU A 118 -5.75 -6.70 -21.35
N GLY A 119 -6.05 -5.61 -20.66
CA GLY A 119 -7.35 -4.91 -20.77
C GLY A 119 -7.63 -4.38 -22.18
N ILE A 120 -6.63 -3.74 -22.81
CA ILE A 120 -6.72 -3.26 -24.19
C ILE A 120 -6.97 -4.42 -25.16
N LEU A 121 -6.15 -5.47 -25.09
CA LEU A 121 -6.26 -6.64 -25.94
C LEU A 121 -7.63 -7.34 -25.78
N SER A 122 -8.10 -7.46 -24.53
CA SER A 122 -9.42 -8.01 -24.22
C SER A 122 -10.57 -7.18 -24.82
N ALA A 123 -10.45 -5.87 -24.84
CA ALA A 123 -11.44 -4.97 -25.45
C ALA A 123 -11.43 -5.04 -26.98
N VAL A 124 -10.25 -5.00 -27.59
CA VAL A 124 -10.07 -5.05 -29.06
C VAL A 124 -10.54 -6.40 -29.62
N TRP A 125 -10.25 -7.48 -28.92
CA TRP A 125 -10.67 -8.84 -29.31
C TRP A 125 -11.88 -9.34 -28.51
N ARG A 126 -12.85 -8.45 -28.32
CA ARG A 126 -14.08 -8.73 -27.58
C ARG A 126 -14.74 -10.03 -28.02
N ASN A 127 -15.16 -10.86 -27.06
CA ASN A 127 -15.82 -12.15 -27.23
C ASN A 127 -14.97 -13.22 -27.96
N ARG A 128 -13.66 -13.02 -28.12
CA ARG A 128 -12.73 -14.05 -28.60
C ARG A 128 -12.07 -14.75 -27.42
N TRP A 129 -11.31 -15.83 -27.70
CA TRP A 129 -10.68 -16.68 -26.67
C TRP A 129 -9.80 -15.89 -25.70
N LEU A 130 -9.06 -14.89 -26.19
CA LEU A 130 -8.20 -14.04 -25.38
C LEU A 130 -9.01 -13.19 -24.39
N ASP A 131 -10.15 -12.65 -24.79
CA ASP A 131 -11.06 -11.94 -23.88
C ASP A 131 -11.60 -12.86 -22.78
N HIS A 132 -11.94 -14.11 -23.13
CA HIS A 132 -12.38 -15.10 -22.14
C HIS A 132 -11.24 -15.47 -21.18
N LEU A 133 -10.01 -15.63 -21.67
CA LEU A 133 -8.84 -15.93 -20.84
C LEU A 133 -8.56 -14.77 -19.85
N VAL A 134 -8.52 -13.53 -20.32
CA VAL A 134 -8.30 -12.35 -19.45
C VAL A 134 -9.39 -12.23 -18.38
N ARG A 135 -10.65 -12.46 -18.74
CA ARG A 135 -11.75 -12.46 -17.76
C ARG A 135 -11.61 -13.59 -16.74
N LEU A 136 -11.22 -14.79 -17.18
CA LEU A 136 -10.95 -15.90 -16.27
C LEU A 136 -9.81 -15.58 -15.31
N MET A 137 -8.69 -15.04 -15.80
CA MET A 137 -7.57 -14.59 -14.97
C MET A 137 -8.00 -13.52 -13.97
N ALA A 138 -8.83 -12.55 -14.40
CA ALA A 138 -9.32 -11.49 -13.53
C ALA A 138 -10.21 -12.05 -12.40
N ILE A 139 -11.10 -12.99 -12.70
CA ILE A 139 -11.95 -13.64 -11.68
C ILE A 139 -11.08 -14.47 -10.73
N THR A 140 -10.16 -15.27 -11.26
CA THR A 140 -9.27 -16.11 -10.45
C THR A 140 -8.41 -15.25 -9.51
N GLY A 141 -7.84 -14.12 -10.00
CA GLY A 141 -7.03 -13.22 -9.20
C GLY A 141 -7.78 -12.65 -8.00
N ILE A 142 -9.02 -12.20 -8.20
CA ILE A 142 -9.84 -11.64 -7.11
C ILE A 142 -10.35 -12.72 -6.14
N SER A 143 -10.59 -13.94 -6.65
CA SER A 143 -11.14 -15.03 -5.85
C SER A 143 -10.09 -15.81 -5.06
N THR A 144 -8.81 -15.69 -5.43
CA THR A 144 -7.71 -16.43 -4.79
C THR A 144 -7.16 -15.63 -3.61
N PRO A 145 -7.11 -16.19 -2.40
CA PRO A 145 -6.46 -15.53 -1.27
C PRO A 145 -4.97 -15.29 -1.56
N ALA A 146 -4.49 -14.04 -1.38
CA ALA A 146 -3.12 -13.65 -1.70
C ALA A 146 -2.07 -14.51 -0.97
N PHE A 147 -2.29 -14.83 0.31
CA PHE A 147 -1.38 -15.67 1.09
C PHE A 147 -1.27 -17.09 0.53
N TRP A 148 -2.39 -17.69 0.05
CA TRP A 148 -2.40 -19.01 -0.54
C TRP A 148 -1.63 -19.03 -1.87
N LEU A 149 -1.85 -18.02 -2.71
CA LEU A 149 -1.08 -17.81 -3.93
C LEU A 149 0.40 -17.67 -3.64
N GLY A 150 0.76 -16.85 -2.64
CA GLY A 150 2.14 -16.64 -2.20
C GLY A 150 2.83 -17.93 -1.78
N LEU A 151 2.17 -18.76 -0.98
CA LEU A 151 2.70 -20.08 -0.60
C LEU A 151 2.90 -20.99 -1.82
N GLY A 152 1.94 -21.01 -2.74
CA GLY A 152 2.04 -21.80 -3.98
C GLY A 152 3.20 -21.37 -4.87
N VAL A 153 3.42 -20.04 -4.98
CA VAL A 153 4.52 -19.47 -5.76
C VAL A 153 5.87 -19.76 -5.10
N ILE A 154 6.00 -19.67 -3.76
CA ILE A 154 7.21 -20.09 -3.03
C ILE A 154 7.52 -21.55 -3.27
N VAL A 155 6.55 -22.45 -3.10
CA VAL A 155 6.75 -23.89 -3.30
C VAL A 155 7.22 -24.17 -4.72
N LEU A 156 6.64 -23.50 -5.72
CA LEU A 156 6.99 -23.72 -7.12
C LEU A 156 8.38 -23.15 -7.47
N PHE A 157 8.59 -21.86 -7.25
CA PHE A 157 9.78 -21.16 -7.75
C PHE A 157 11.01 -21.30 -6.85
N TYR A 158 10.81 -21.31 -5.54
CA TYR A 158 11.90 -21.52 -4.58
C TYR A 158 12.12 -23.00 -4.31
N GLY A 159 11.03 -23.76 -3.99
CA GLY A 159 11.14 -25.16 -3.57
C GLY A 159 11.47 -26.13 -4.71
N HIS A 160 10.74 -26.07 -5.84
CA HIS A 160 10.91 -27.02 -6.94
C HIS A 160 11.84 -26.53 -8.04
N LEU A 161 11.67 -25.30 -8.51
CA LEU A 161 12.46 -24.76 -9.63
C LEU A 161 13.80 -24.18 -9.19
N GLN A 162 13.95 -23.79 -7.92
CA GLN A 162 15.15 -23.17 -7.35
C GLN A 162 15.66 -21.95 -8.17
N MET A 163 14.72 -21.15 -8.70
CA MET A 163 15.02 -20.04 -9.59
C MET A 163 15.05 -18.69 -8.86
N LEU A 164 14.26 -18.54 -7.79
CA LEU A 164 14.07 -17.27 -7.06
C LEU A 164 14.06 -17.52 -5.56
N PRO A 165 14.51 -16.56 -4.76
CA PRO A 165 14.51 -16.67 -3.30
C PRO A 165 13.09 -16.73 -2.74
N GLY A 166 12.93 -17.46 -1.61
CA GLY A 166 11.62 -17.69 -1.00
C GLY A 166 11.16 -16.61 -0.03
N GLY A 167 12.03 -15.67 0.38
CA GLY A 167 11.69 -14.62 1.34
C GLY A 167 12.85 -13.71 1.69
N GLY A 168 12.59 -12.70 2.53
CA GLY A 168 13.56 -11.64 2.85
C GLY A 168 13.69 -10.57 1.77
N ARG A 169 14.54 -9.57 1.98
CA ARG A 169 14.86 -8.50 1.00
C ARG A 169 16.22 -8.68 0.32
N LEU A 170 17.11 -9.45 0.96
CA LEU A 170 18.46 -9.80 0.47
C LEU A 170 18.81 -11.16 1.02
N ASP A 171 19.79 -11.78 0.40
CA ASP A 171 20.46 -12.96 0.93
C ASP A 171 21.30 -12.60 2.17
N ASP A 172 21.40 -13.52 3.13
CA ASP A 172 22.05 -13.30 4.44
C ASP A 172 23.53 -12.94 4.37
N TRP A 173 24.21 -13.24 3.24
CA TRP A 173 25.64 -12.91 3.07
C TRP A 173 25.90 -11.52 2.46
N LEU A 174 24.86 -10.78 2.09
CA LEU A 174 24.96 -9.43 1.55
C LEU A 174 24.56 -8.40 2.61
N ASP A 175 25.41 -7.39 2.76
CA ASP A 175 25.07 -6.25 3.61
C ASP A 175 24.01 -5.38 2.94
N PRO A 176 23.00 -4.90 3.72
CA PRO A 176 22.02 -3.95 3.21
C PRO A 176 22.71 -2.68 2.67
N PRO A 177 22.15 -2.05 1.61
CA PRO A 177 22.69 -0.81 1.09
C PRO A 177 22.56 0.32 2.13
N THR A 178 23.39 1.36 2.00
CA THR A 178 23.35 2.54 2.88
C THR A 178 21.97 3.16 2.86
N HIS A 179 21.35 3.31 4.03
CA HIS A 179 19.99 3.79 4.15
C HIS A 179 19.88 5.28 3.80
N VAL A 180 19.58 5.59 2.54
CA VAL A 180 19.30 6.95 2.03
C VAL A 180 17.80 7.17 1.92
N THR A 181 17.12 6.30 1.16
CA THR A 181 15.68 6.33 0.94
C THR A 181 14.95 5.21 1.68
N GLY A 182 15.66 4.14 2.01
CA GLY A 182 15.13 2.89 2.56
C GLY A 182 14.55 1.93 1.51
N PHE A 183 14.56 2.33 0.23
CA PHE A 183 14.23 1.46 -0.91
C PHE A 183 15.51 0.78 -1.37
N TYR A 184 15.63 -0.53 -1.18
CA TYR A 184 16.87 -1.25 -1.48
C TYR A 184 17.28 -1.16 -2.94
N LEU A 185 16.32 -1.15 -3.88
CA LEU A 185 16.63 -0.96 -5.29
C LEU A 185 17.22 0.43 -5.59
N ILE A 186 16.65 1.48 -4.99
CA ILE A 186 17.11 2.86 -5.19
C ILE A 186 18.44 3.06 -4.50
N ASP A 187 18.56 2.64 -3.24
CA ASP A 187 19.76 2.84 -2.44
C ASP A 187 20.97 2.08 -3.02
N ALA A 188 20.76 0.84 -3.51
CA ALA A 188 21.80 0.07 -4.22
C ALA A 188 22.25 0.73 -5.54
N LEU A 189 21.31 1.36 -6.28
CA LEU A 189 21.67 2.14 -7.48
C LEU A 189 22.46 3.40 -7.12
N LEU A 190 22.11 4.09 -6.03
CA LEU A 190 22.84 5.28 -5.57
C LEU A 190 24.27 4.93 -5.13
N GLU A 191 24.48 3.76 -4.53
CA GLU A 191 25.81 3.25 -4.17
C GLU A 191 26.61 2.71 -5.38
N GLY A 192 25.94 2.46 -6.52
CA GLY A 192 26.55 1.78 -7.65
C GLY A 192 26.81 0.29 -7.41
N ASN A 193 26.13 -0.32 -6.42
CA ASN A 193 26.28 -1.72 -6.06
C ASN A 193 25.30 -2.59 -6.87
N GLY A 194 25.77 -3.05 -8.04
CA GLY A 194 24.95 -3.89 -8.91
C GLY A 194 24.61 -5.26 -8.32
N GLU A 195 25.47 -5.84 -7.48
CA GLU A 195 25.22 -7.14 -6.86
C GLU A 195 24.01 -7.06 -5.90
N VAL A 196 24.00 -6.08 -4.99
CA VAL A 196 22.90 -5.83 -4.07
C VAL A 196 21.62 -5.48 -4.84
N PHE A 197 21.71 -4.69 -5.91
CA PHE A 197 20.57 -4.33 -6.74
C PHE A 197 19.88 -5.56 -7.34
N PHE A 198 20.65 -6.43 -8.02
CA PHE A 198 20.08 -7.62 -8.66
C PHE A 198 19.57 -8.63 -7.65
N ASN A 199 20.23 -8.78 -6.51
CA ASN A 199 19.79 -9.65 -5.44
C ASN A 199 18.47 -9.14 -4.83
N ALA A 200 18.38 -7.86 -4.47
CA ALA A 200 17.14 -7.24 -3.98
C ALA A 200 15.99 -7.36 -4.99
N LEU A 201 16.29 -7.19 -6.29
CA LEU A 201 15.28 -7.37 -7.34
C LEU A 201 14.76 -8.82 -7.39
N GLN A 202 15.61 -9.83 -7.26
CA GLN A 202 15.21 -11.24 -7.24
C GLN A 202 14.28 -11.53 -6.05
N HIS A 203 14.60 -11.01 -4.85
CA HIS A 203 13.77 -11.16 -3.65
C HIS A 203 12.41 -10.47 -3.79
N LEU A 204 12.34 -9.38 -4.56
CA LEU A 204 11.13 -8.60 -4.76
C LEU A 204 10.15 -9.25 -5.78
N ILE A 205 10.64 -10.10 -6.70
CA ILE A 205 9.82 -10.66 -7.79
C ILE A 205 8.62 -11.46 -7.26
N LEU A 206 8.84 -12.46 -6.42
CA LEU A 206 7.76 -13.36 -5.98
C LEU A 206 6.68 -12.65 -5.15
N PRO A 207 7.01 -11.86 -4.11
CA PRO A 207 6.00 -11.13 -3.36
C PRO A 207 5.27 -10.08 -4.22
N SER A 208 6.00 -9.38 -5.11
CA SER A 208 5.37 -8.41 -6.02
C SER A 208 4.44 -9.07 -7.03
N LEU A 209 4.80 -10.20 -7.62
CA LEU A 209 3.93 -10.96 -8.53
C LEU A 209 2.67 -11.45 -7.81
N THR A 210 2.81 -11.91 -6.57
CA THR A 210 1.67 -12.37 -5.75
C THR A 210 0.65 -11.26 -5.55
N LEU A 211 1.09 -10.08 -5.11
CA LEU A 211 0.22 -8.92 -4.92
C LEU A 211 -0.30 -8.37 -6.25
N ALA A 212 0.58 -8.29 -7.26
CA ALA A 212 0.21 -7.82 -8.58
C ALA A 212 -0.88 -8.67 -9.23
N PHE A 213 -0.89 -9.98 -9.05
CA PHE A 213 -1.87 -10.88 -9.65
C PHE A 213 -3.30 -10.57 -9.21
N VAL A 214 -3.51 -10.24 -7.94
CA VAL A 214 -4.82 -9.83 -7.42
C VAL A 214 -5.28 -8.53 -8.08
N HIS A 215 -4.39 -7.53 -8.13
CA HIS A 215 -4.71 -6.20 -8.68
C HIS A 215 -4.76 -6.18 -10.22
N LEU A 216 -4.01 -7.04 -10.88
CA LEU A 216 -4.01 -7.20 -12.34
C LEU A 216 -5.42 -7.48 -12.88
N GLY A 217 -6.17 -8.33 -12.20
CA GLY A 217 -7.55 -8.62 -12.57
C GLY A 217 -8.47 -7.40 -12.49
N ILE A 218 -8.29 -6.56 -11.47
CA ILE A 218 -9.03 -5.30 -11.29
C ILE A 218 -8.66 -4.32 -12.40
N VAL A 219 -7.36 -4.12 -12.65
CA VAL A 219 -6.83 -3.21 -13.68
C VAL A 219 -7.31 -3.64 -15.07
N ALA A 220 -7.10 -4.90 -15.45
CA ALA A 220 -7.46 -5.40 -16.77
C ALA A 220 -8.97 -5.28 -17.04
N ARG A 221 -9.81 -5.59 -16.05
CA ARG A 221 -11.27 -5.45 -16.16
C ARG A 221 -11.69 -3.99 -16.31
N GLN A 222 -11.10 -3.07 -15.55
CA GLN A 222 -11.40 -1.64 -15.60
C GLN A 222 -11.02 -1.06 -16.96
N ILE A 223 -9.78 -1.31 -17.42
CA ILE A 223 -9.29 -0.85 -18.71
C ILE A 223 -10.14 -1.42 -19.86
N ARG A 224 -10.47 -2.72 -19.78
CA ARG A 224 -11.37 -3.34 -20.77
C ARG A 224 -12.72 -2.62 -20.85
N SER A 225 -13.34 -2.35 -19.72
CA SER A 225 -14.66 -1.69 -19.68
C SER A 225 -14.59 -0.29 -20.27
N ALA A 226 -13.63 0.51 -19.82
CA ALA A 226 -13.41 1.87 -20.33
C ALA A 226 -13.06 1.89 -21.84
N MET A 227 -12.21 0.96 -22.30
CA MET A 227 -11.88 0.84 -23.73
C MET A 227 -13.09 0.46 -24.58
N LEU A 228 -13.95 -0.45 -24.13
CA LEU A 228 -15.16 -0.82 -24.86
C LEU A 228 -16.12 0.37 -25.01
N GLU A 229 -16.27 1.17 -23.97
CA GLU A 229 -17.05 2.40 -24.01
C GLU A 229 -16.47 3.37 -25.03
N GLN A 230 -15.19 3.70 -24.93
CA GLN A 230 -14.51 4.64 -25.83
C GLN A 230 -14.52 4.17 -27.29
N LEU A 231 -14.31 2.88 -27.55
CA LEU A 231 -14.30 2.33 -28.91
C LEU A 231 -15.67 2.37 -29.60
N SER A 232 -16.76 2.61 -28.84
CA SER A 232 -18.12 2.76 -29.38
C SER A 232 -18.50 4.20 -29.71
N GLU A 233 -17.70 5.21 -29.33
CA GLU A 233 -17.96 6.62 -29.49
C GLU A 233 -17.85 7.12 -30.93
N ASP A 234 -18.58 8.21 -31.26
CA ASP A 234 -18.65 8.75 -32.63
C ASP A 234 -17.31 9.31 -33.14
N TYR A 235 -16.46 9.84 -32.27
CA TYR A 235 -15.13 10.30 -32.67
C TYR A 235 -14.24 9.16 -33.17
N ILE A 236 -14.42 7.94 -32.65
CA ILE A 236 -13.75 6.73 -33.14
C ILE A 236 -14.28 6.32 -34.52
N ARG A 237 -15.59 6.46 -34.75
CA ARG A 237 -16.19 6.22 -36.10
C ARG A 237 -15.62 7.18 -37.09
N THR A 238 -15.50 8.45 -36.74
CA THR A 238 -14.90 9.50 -37.60
C THR A 238 -13.43 9.17 -37.91
N ALA A 239 -12.64 8.78 -36.89
CA ALA A 239 -11.26 8.39 -37.10
C ALA A 239 -11.10 7.19 -38.05
N LYS A 240 -11.99 6.19 -37.95
CA LYS A 240 -12.03 5.03 -38.87
C LYS A 240 -12.41 5.47 -40.29
N ALA A 241 -13.41 6.34 -40.43
CA ALA A 241 -13.84 6.88 -41.74
C ALA A 241 -12.73 7.70 -42.43
N SER A 242 -11.85 8.35 -41.66
CA SER A 242 -10.67 9.08 -42.13
C SER A 242 -9.51 8.16 -42.55
N GLY A 243 -9.67 6.82 -42.47
CA GLY A 243 -8.67 5.85 -42.92
C GLY A 243 -7.49 5.66 -41.97
N LEU A 244 -7.58 6.09 -40.70
CA LEU A 244 -6.51 5.90 -39.70
C LEU A 244 -6.32 4.41 -39.35
N PRO A 245 -5.08 3.94 -39.16
CA PRO A 245 -4.79 2.56 -38.84
C PRO A 245 -5.35 2.18 -37.46
N GLY A 246 -5.87 0.95 -37.29
CA GLY A 246 -6.58 0.51 -36.11
C GLY A 246 -5.76 0.62 -34.82
N TRP A 247 -4.46 0.27 -34.84
CA TRP A 247 -3.57 0.39 -33.68
C TRP A 247 -3.42 1.86 -33.20
N TYR A 248 -3.37 2.80 -34.17
CA TYR A 248 -3.26 4.23 -33.87
C TYR A 248 -4.55 4.76 -33.21
N ILE A 249 -5.72 4.32 -33.72
CA ILE A 249 -7.02 4.65 -33.10
C ILE A 249 -7.09 4.13 -31.68
N VAL A 250 -6.64 2.88 -31.43
CA VAL A 250 -6.66 2.25 -30.11
C VAL A 250 -5.74 2.99 -29.14
N LEU A 251 -4.47 3.23 -29.52
CA LEU A 251 -3.48 3.76 -28.60
C LEU A 251 -3.52 5.29 -28.45
N CYS A 252 -3.85 6.03 -29.53
CA CYS A 252 -3.78 7.49 -29.53
C CYS A 252 -5.13 8.18 -29.33
N TYR A 253 -6.25 7.50 -29.64
CA TYR A 253 -7.59 8.07 -29.49
C TYR A 253 -8.39 7.44 -28.35
N ALA A 254 -8.49 6.11 -28.30
CA ALA A 254 -9.32 5.45 -27.30
C ALA A 254 -8.64 5.34 -25.92
N LEU A 255 -7.37 4.91 -25.88
CA LEU A 255 -6.65 4.65 -24.62
C LEU A 255 -6.51 5.89 -23.72
N PRO A 256 -6.11 7.08 -24.20
CA PRO A 256 -5.99 8.25 -23.34
C PRO A 256 -7.30 8.59 -22.62
N ASN A 257 -8.43 8.50 -23.34
CA ASN A 257 -9.75 8.73 -22.76
C ASN A 257 -10.21 7.60 -21.82
N ALA A 258 -9.85 6.36 -22.10
CA ALA A 258 -10.15 5.22 -21.24
C ALA A 258 -9.32 5.21 -19.95
N LEU A 259 -8.14 5.83 -19.93
CA LEU A 259 -7.31 5.95 -18.72
C LEU A 259 -7.92 6.91 -17.69
N ILE A 260 -8.66 7.94 -18.11
CA ILE A 260 -9.24 8.94 -17.19
C ILE A 260 -10.09 8.27 -16.09
N PRO A 261 -11.15 7.49 -16.38
CA PRO A 261 -11.93 6.83 -15.33
C PRO A 261 -11.15 5.73 -14.60
N SER A 262 -10.04 5.27 -15.18
CA SER A 262 -9.23 4.21 -14.57
C SER A 262 -8.30 4.71 -13.47
N ILE A 263 -7.90 5.99 -13.49
CA ILE A 263 -6.99 6.59 -12.49
C ILE A 263 -7.51 6.42 -11.07
N THR A 264 -8.82 6.57 -10.84
CA THR A 264 -9.42 6.36 -9.50
C THR A 264 -9.22 4.94 -9.00
N VAL A 265 -9.50 3.96 -9.86
CA VAL A 265 -9.38 2.54 -9.50
C VAL A 265 -7.91 2.18 -9.23
N LEU A 266 -6.98 2.76 -10.01
CA LEU A 266 -5.54 2.57 -9.82
C LEU A 266 -5.06 3.19 -8.51
N GLY A 267 -5.58 4.35 -8.15
CA GLY A 267 -5.27 4.99 -6.87
C GLY A 267 -5.80 4.23 -5.66
N LEU A 268 -7.03 3.73 -5.75
CA LEU A 268 -7.59 2.86 -4.71
C LEU A 268 -6.77 1.57 -4.57
N ALA A 269 -6.33 0.98 -5.69
CA ALA A 269 -5.47 -0.21 -5.67
C ALA A 269 -4.14 0.04 -4.94
N LEU A 270 -3.54 1.22 -5.08
CA LEU A 270 -2.34 1.57 -4.31
C LEU A 270 -2.64 1.67 -2.81
N GLY A 271 -3.76 2.28 -2.44
CA GLY A 271 -4.23 2.31 -1.04
C GLY A 271 -4.41 0.90 -0.48
N ASP A 272 -5.08 0.02 -1.22
CA ASP A 272 -5.31 -1.37 -0.83
C ASP A 272 -3.99 -2.15 -0.66
N LEU A 273 -2.98 -1.88 -1.48
CA LEU A 273 -1.66 -2.51 -1.38
C LEU A 273 -0.92 -2.16 -0.08
N LEU A 274 -1.13 -0.96 0.47
CA LEU A 274 -0.44 -0.54 1.70
C LEU A 274 -0.87 -1.34 2.94
N TYR A 275 -2.13 -1.74 3.05
CA TYR A 275 -2.59 -2.59 4.15
C TYR A 275 -2.87 -4.04 3.74
N GLY A 276 -3.08 -4.29 2.46
CA GLY A 276 -3.23 -5.65 1.92
C GLY A 276 -1.93 -6.45 1.88
N ALA A 277 -0.78 -5.76 1.97
CA ALA A 277 0.54 -6.40 1.96
C ALA A 277 0.85 -7.21 3.24
N VAL A 278 0.16 -6.98 4.36
CA VAL A 278 0.46 -7.59 5.68
C VAL A 278 0.63 -9.11 5.61
N LEU A 279 -0.32 -9.82 5.00
CA LEU A 279 -0.25 -11.28 4.87
C LEU A 279 0.86 -11.71 3.93
N THR A 280 1.09 -10.98 2.84
CA THR A 280 2.15 -11.27 1.88
C THR A 280 3.53 -11.03 2.51
N GLU A 281 3.70 -9.93 3.23
CA GLU A 281 4.93 -9.64 3.98
C GLU A 281 5.24 -10.75 4.99
N THR A 282 4.22 -11.24 5.70
CA THR A 282 4.38 -12.35 6.65
C THR A 282 4.77 -13.64 5.95
N VAL A 283 4.12 -13.99 4.83
CA VAL A 283 4.40 -15.23 4.07
C VAL A 283 5.80 -15.24 3.46
N PHE A 284 6.24 -14.09 2.94
CA PHE A 284 7.56 -13.95 2.31
C PHE A 284 8.66 -13.49 3.29
N ALA A 285 8.38 -13.44 4.61
CA ALA A 285 9.30 -12.87 5.60
C ALA A 285 9.87 -11.50 5.17
N TRP A 286 9.06 -10.71 4.46
CA TRP A 286 9.41 -9.37 4.01
C TRP A 286 9.40 -8.42 5.19
N PRO A 287 10.51 -7.72 5.52
CA PRO A 287 10.58 -6.87 6.70
C PRO A 287 9.88 -5.53 6.46
N GLY A 288 8.57 -5.57 6.28
CA GLY A 288 7.70 -4.41 6.11
C GLY A 288 6.90 -4.07 7.35
N MET A 289 6.15 -2.97 7.28
CA MET A 289 5.28 -2.51 8.38
C MET A 289 4.20 -3.54 8.74
N GLY A 290 3.68 -4.27 7.75
CA GLY A 290 2.63 -5.25 7.99
C GLY A 290 3.13 -6.43 8.82
N ALA A 291 4.28 -7.00 8.49
CA ALA A 291 4.90 -8.05 9.29
C ALA A 291 5.29 -7.54 10.68
N TRP A 292 5.78 -6.31 10.77
CA TRP A 292 6.14 -5.66 12.03
C TRP A 292 4.92 -5.46 12.94
N VAL A 293 3.78 -4.99 12.40
CA VAL A 293 2.58 -4.80 13.23
C VAL A 293 1.98 -6.13 13.69
N VAL A 294 2.05 -7.20 12.88
CA VAL A 294 1.59 -8.54 13.30
C VAL A 294 2.37 -9.02 14.52
N THR A 295 3.69 -8.87 14.51
CA THR A 295 4.53 -9.24 15.67
C THR A 295 4.25 -8.35 16.88
N SER A 296 3.95 -7.06 16.67
CA SER A 296 3.58 -6.12 17.73
C SER A 296 2.22 -6.46 18.36
N ILE A 297 1.23 -6.86 17.53
CA ILE A 297 -0.08 -7.32 18.02
C ILE A 297 0.07 -8.57 18.90
N GLN A 298 0.88 -9.55 18.46
CA GLN A 298 1.14 -10.79 19.23
C GLN A 298 1.85 -10.51 20.56
N ALA A 299 2.67 -9.45 20.60
CA ALA A 299 3.38 -9.01 21.82
C ALA A 299 2.56 -8.02 22.68
N LEU A 300 1.32 -7.70 22.31
CA LEU A 300 0.47 -6.69 22.98
C LEU A 300 1.16 -5.31 23.06
N ASP A 301 1.94 -4.97 22.03
CA ASP A 301 2.64 -3.70 21.93
C ASP A 301 1.69 -2.60 21.39
N PHE A 302 0.89 -2.03 22.28
CA PHE A 302 -0.13 -1.05 21.93
C PHE A 302 0.44 0.21 21.28
N PRO A 303 1.53 0.85 21.77
CA PRO A 303 2.11 2.01 21.11
C PRO A 303 2.49 1.73 19.65
N ALA A 304 3.07 0.56 19.37
CA ALA A 304 3.44 0.15 18.03
C ALA A 304 2.21 -0.01 17.12
N VAL A 305 1.15 -0.68 17.61
CA VAL A 305 -0.10 -0.89 16.86
C VAL A 305 -0.83 0.43 16.59
N MET A 306 -0.90 1.31 17.59
CA MET A 306 -1.51 2.64 17.45
C MET A 306 -0.73 3.51 16.46
N GLY A 307 0.60 3.53 16.57
CA GLY A 307 1.49 4.25 15.66
C GLY A 307 1.38 3.75 14.21
N PHE A 308 1.32 2.43 14.01
CA PHE A 308 1.06 1.84 12.70
C PHE A 308 -0.27 2.33 12.10
N ALA A 309 -1.36 2.28 12.87
CA ALA A 309 -2.68 2.69 12.40
C ALA A 309 -2.71 4.17 11.99
N VAL A 310 -2.03 5.05 12.75
CA VAL A 310 -1.92 6.48 12.43
C VAL A 310 -1.12 6.67 11.12
N VAL A 311 0.06 6.05 10.99
CA VAL A 311 0.93 6.22 9.81
C VAL A 311 0.28 5.64 8.55
N VAL A 312 -0.35 4.46 8.62
CA VAL A 312 -1.06 3.87 7.47
C VAL A 312 -2.24 4.74 7.04
N SER A 313 -3.01 5.26 8.00
CA SER A 313 -4.13 6.15 7.70
C SER A 313 -3.66 7.45 7.05
N PHE A 314 -2.56 8.03 7.55
CA PHE A 314 -1.94 9.21 6.94
C PHE A 314 -1.47 8.91 5.51
N ALA A 315 -0.75 7.80 5.31
CA ALA A 315 -0.28 7.37 4.00
C ALA A 315 -1.44 7.14 3.02
N TYR A 316 -2.52 6.50 3.47
CA TYR A 316 -3.72 6.29 2.65
C TYR A 316 -4.36 7.60 2.17
N VAL A 317 -4.52 8.57 3.07
CA VAL A 317 -5.05 9.89 2.69
C VAL A 317 -4.11 10.64 1.76
N LEU A 318 -2.79 10.51 1.97
CA LEU A 318 -1.79 11.10 1.06
C LEU A 318 -1.87 10.50 -0.34
N VAL A 319 -1.99 9.17 -0.45
CA VAL A 319 -2.20 8.48 -1.73
C VAL A 319 -3.46 8.99 -2.42
N ASN A 320 -4.58 9.10 -1.72
CA ASN A 320 -5.81 9.64 -2.29
C ASN A 320 -5.65 11.09 -2.75
N LEU A 321 -4.92 11.92 -2.00
CA LEU A 321 -4.60 13.29 -2.42
C LEU A 321 -3.80 13.30 -3.73
N VAL A 322 -2.77 12.45 -3.84
CA VAL A 322 -1.97 12.34 -5.08
C VAL A 322 -2.85 11.93 -6.26
N VAL A 323 -3.75 10.96 -6.05
CA VAL A 323 -4.70 10.52 -7.08
C VAL A 323 -5.63 11.64 -7.53
N ASP A 324 -6.16 12.43 -6.60
CA ASP A 324 -7.00 13.58 -6.94
C ASP A 324 -6.24 14.66 -7.72
N LEU A 325 -4.97 14.88 -7.37
CA LEU A 325 -4.11 15.81 -8.11
C LEU A 325 -3.79 15.30 -9.51
N LEU A 326 -3.56 14.01 -9.68
CA LEU A 326 -3.40 13.37 -10.98
C LEU A 326 -4.67 13.52 -11.83
N TYR A 327 -5.84 13.38 -11.21
CA TYR A 327 -7.12 13.61 -11.88
C TYR A 327 -7.23 15.02 -12.47
N LEU A 328 -6.91 16.03 -11.66
CA LEU A 328 -6.93 17.43 -12.12
C LEU A 328 -5.94 17.72 -13.25
N TRP A 329 -4.79 17.02 -13.21
CA TRP A 329 -3.77 17.17 -14.25
C TRP A 329 -4.19 16.51 -15.56
N VAL A 330 -4.84 15.34 -15.51
CA VAL A 330 -5.27 14.59 -16.70
C VAL A 330 -6.56 15.14 -17.29
N ASP A 331 -7.53 15.56 -16.47
CA ASP A 331 -8.77 16.19 -16.95
C ASP A 331 -9.04 17.54 -16.26
N PRO A 332 -8.50 18.63 -16.83
CA PRO A 332 -8.72 19.98 -16.28
C PRO A 332 -10.18 20.47 -16.40
N ARG A 333 -11.07 19.74 -17.11
CA ARG A 333 -12.49 20.10 -17.25
C ARG A 333 -13.27 19.87 -15.95
N ILE A 334 -12.88 18.88 -15.16
CA ILE A 334 -13.49 18.58 -13.84
C ILE A 334 -13.34 19.77 -12.88
N GLY A 335 -12.23 20.51 -12.98
CA GLY A 335 -12.01 21.74 -12.18
C GLY A 335 -12.92 22.93 -12.54
N ARG A 336 -13.57 22.94 -13.70
CA ARG A 336 -14.39 24.04 -14.19
C ARG A 336 -15.90 23.80 -14.07
N GLY A 337 -16.35 22.57 -13.84
CA GLY A 337 -17.77 22.15 -13.81
C GLY A 337 -18.52 22.43 -12.51
N GLY A 338 -18.03 23.26 -11.61
CA GLY A 338 -18.69 23.61 -10.34
C GLY A 338 -19.18 25.07 -10.27
N ALA A 339 -19.47 25.67 -11.41
CA ALA A 339 -19.96 27.05 -11.49
C ALA A 339 -21.28 27.12 -12.32
N GLU A 340 -22.21 26.17 -12.08
CA GLU A 340 -23.64 26.30 -12.46
C GLU A 340 -24.50 25.98 -11.23
#